data_40fba550c4f085e97ea941df045f6682
#
_entry.id   40fba550c4f085e97ea941df045f6682
#
_cell.length_a   1.000
_cell.length_b   1.000
_cell.length_c   1.000
_cell.angle_alpha   90.00
_cell.angle_beta   90.00
_cell.angle_gamma   90.00
#
_symmetry.space_group_name_H-M   'P 1'
#
loop_
_entity.id
_entity.type
_entity.pdbx_description
1 polymer ?
#
loop_
_entity_poly.entity_id
_entity_poly.type
_entity_poly.pdbx_seq_one_letter_code
_entity_poly.pdbx_strand_id
1 'polypeptide(L)'
;MSYSEVSKMKMAEELQRELCSINRKSYPAYKGLKGAYQFPDYQLFIEHVQGDPFAAPSALRIFVPHSKAKFPERYYWDKCSKVALQDALLRRFAEISAKFCYQAKGSGKSGVIQVSHCGQEVLERTACEITKEGIHIRFFVGFPANGRTINSGELEKILFVYLPKCVKMSLYHRKVLERETEQVICLKEDQRVIREELKKRGLIAFVANGSILPRQSGNSDLPMKDAVPFQYPKSMEITIQ
;
A
#
# COMPACT_ATOMS: atom_id res chain seq x y z
N MET A 1 -4.32 -2.05 19.08
CA MET A 1 -5.75 -2.43 19.02
C MET A 1 -6.39 -2.13 20.35
N SER A 2 -7.47 -1.36 20.38
CA SER A 2 -8.20 -1.17 21.63
C SER A 2 -9.00 -2.46 21.93
N TYR A 3 -9.12 -2.81 23.20
CA TYR A 3 -9.88 -3.99 23.69
C TYR A 3 -11.32 -4.05 23.14
N SER A 4 -11.90 -2.92 22.71
CA SER A 4 -13.23 -2.82 22.13
C SER A 4 -13.35 -3.29 20.67
N GLU A 5 -12.25 -3.35 19.91
CA GLU A 5 -12.26 -3.78 18.50
C GLU A 5 -12.20 -5.32 18.37
N VAL A 6 -11.59 -6.00 19.32
CA VAL A 6 -11.47 -7.47 19.30
C VAL A 6 -12.78 -8.16 19.68
N SER A 7 -13.61 -7.53 20.51
CA SER A 7 -14.85 -8.13 21.01
C SER A 7 -16.02 -8.16 20.01
N LYS A 8 -15.85 -7.58 18.80
CA LYS A 8 -16.88 -7.52 17.74
C LYS A 8 -16.38 -8.02 16.38
N MET A 9 -15.30 -8.80 16.35
CA MET A 9 -14.75 -9.32 15.09
C MET A 9 -15.63 -10.46 14.58
N LYS A 10 -16.17 -10.30 13.38
CA LYS A 10 -16.95 -11.30 12.66
C LYS A 10 -16.04 -12.20 11.83
N MET A 11 -16.53 -13.38 11.43
CA MET A 11 -15.82 -14.25 10.49
C MET A 11 -16.08 -13.82 9.04
N ALA A 12 -15.18 -14.17 8.13
CA ALA A 12 -15.32 -13.86 6.71
C ALA A 12 -16.61 -14.42 6.10
N GLU A 13 -17.04 -15.59 6.57
CA GLU A 13 -18.30 -16.23 6.14
C GLU A 13 -19.55 -15.44 6.57
N GLU A 14 -19.46 -14.69 7.66
CA GLU A 14 -20.54 -13.79 8.07
C GLU A 14 -20.64 -12.59 7.12
N LEU A 15 -19.48 -12.02 6.72
CA LEU A 15 -19.46 -10.97 5.70
C LEU A 15 -20.08 -11.45 4.39
N GLN A 16 -19.77 -12.68 3.97
CA GLN A 16 -20.33 -13.25 2.75
C GLN A 16 -21.87 -13.40 2.85
N ARG A 17 -22.37 -13.88 3.99
CA ARG A 17 -23.82 -13.96 4.25
C ARG A 17 -24.49 -12.59 4.26
N GLU A 18 -23.86 -11.60 4.90
CA GLU A 18 -24.34 -10.21 4.90
C GLU A 18 -24.41 -9.64 3.48
N LEU A 19 -23.37 -9.85 2.65
CA LEU A 19 -23.35 -9.45 1.24
C LEU A 19 -24.53 -10.06 0.45
N CYS A 20 -24.75 -11.36 0.60
CA CYS A 20 -25.89 -12.03 -0.04
C CYS A 20 -27.22 -11.41 0.39
N SER A 21 -27.38 -11.09 1.68
CA SER A 21 -28.63 -10.57 2.25
C SER A 21 -29.00 -9.16 1.78
N ILE A 22 -28.01 -8.36 1.36
CA ILE A 22 -28.21 -6.98 0.89
C ILE A 22 -28.24 -6.85 -0.62
N ASN A 23 -28.03 -7.95 -1.36
CA ASN A 23 -28.03 -7.91 -2.83
C ASN A 23 -29.33 -7.32 -3.37
N ARG A 24 -29.21 -6.47 -4.38
CA ARG A 24 -30.31 -5.73 -5.01
C ARG A 24 -31.08 -4.76 -4.09
N LYS A 25 -30.64 -4.54 -2.86
CA LYS A 25 -31.16 -3.46 -2.01
C LYS A 25 -30.63 -2.10 -2.47
N SER A 26 -31.18 -1.03 -1.90
CA SER A 26 -30.69 0.33 -2.12
C SER A 26 -29.26 0.51 -1.59
N TYR A 27 -28.46 1.35 -2.23
CA TYR A 27 -27.04 1.53 -1.95
C TYR A 27 -26.69 1.79 -0.47
N PRO A 28 -27.49 2.58 0.29
CA PRO A 28 -27.22 2.80 1.72
C PRO A 28 -27.16 1.54 2.59
N ALA A 29 -27.72 0.40 2.13
CA ALA A 29 -27.64 -0.86 2.87
C ALA A 29 -26.19 -1.39 3.00
N TYR A 30 -25.26 -0.95 2.17
CA TYR A 30 -23.83 -1.22 2.34
C TYR A 30 -23.25 -0.72 3.67
N LYS A 31 -23.86 0.29 4.30
CA LYS A 31 -23.42 0.80 5.60
C LYS A 31 -23.43 -0.25 6.70
N GLY A 32 -24.30 -1.27 6.57
CA GLY A 32 -24.36 -2.41 7.48
C GLY A 32 -23.09 -3.28 7.48
N LEU A 33 -22.28 -3.22 6.42
CA LEU A 33 -21.01 -3.96 6.33
C LEU A 33 -19.85 -3.32 7.11
N LYS A 34 -20.03 -2.14 7.70
CA LYS A 34 -19.00 -1.51 8.52
C LYS A 34 -18.65 -2.42 9.70
N GLY A 35 -17.37 -2.73 9.87
CA GLY A 35 -16.91 -3.61 10.94
C GLY A 35 -15.56 -4.26 10.67
N ALA A 36 -15.21 -5.24 11.51
CA ALA A 36 -13.98 -6.01 11.44
C ALA A 36 -14.28 -7.48 11.13
N TYR A 37 -13.51 -8.06 10.23
CA TYR A 37 -13.73 -9.41 9.72
C TYR A 37 -12.43 -10.21 9.71
N GLN A 38 -12.48 -11.42 10.26
CA GLN A 38 -11.34 -12.34 10.30
C GLN A 38 -11.34 -13.19 9.03
N PHE A 39 -10.29 -13.05 8.25
CA PHE A 39 -9.92 -13.94 7.15
C PHE A 39 -8.83 -14.92 7.63
N PRO A 40 -8.56 -16.02 6.90
CA PRO A 40 -7.62 -17.06 7.36
C PRO A 40 -6.23 -16.54 7.73
N ASP A 41 -5.72 -15.55 7.00
CA ASP A 41 -4.35 -15.07 7.16
C ASP A 41 -4.24 -13.57 7.47
N TYR A 42 -5.34 -12.84 7.48
CA TYR A 42 -5.38 -11.40 7.75
C TYR A 42 -6.73 -10.98 8.31
N GLN A 43 -6.81 -9.75 8.77
CA GLN A 43 -8.06 -9.12 9.19
C GLN A 43 -8.41 -8.00 8.23
N LEU A 44 -9.67 -7.89 7.86
CA LEU A 44 -10.24 -6.83 7.05
C LEU A 44 -11.10 -5.92 7.92
N PHE A 45 -10.85 -4.62 7.84
CA PHE A 45 -11.66 -3.58 8.49
C PHE A 45 -12.33 -2.74 7.41
N ILE A 46 -13.65 -2.65 7.45
CA ILE A 46 -14.44 -1.70 6.65
C ILE A 46 -14.70 -0.51 7.57
N GLU A 47 -13.87 0.53 7.45
CA GLU A 47 -13.85 1.67 8.38
C GLU A 47 -14.89 2.73 7.99
N HIS A 48 -15.04 2.97 6.69
CA HIS A 48 -16.03 3.88 6.14
C HIS A 48 -16.67 3.29 4.89
N VAL A 49 -17.98 3.45 4.75
CA VAL A 49 -18.73 3.02 3.58
C VAL A 49 -19.27 4.26 2.85
N GLN A 50 -18.97 4.36 1.57
CA GLN A 50 -19.48 5.45 0.72
C GLN A 50 -21.02 5.46 0.70
N GLY A 51 -21.60 6.65 0.63
CA GLY A 51 -23.06 6.82 0.67
C GLY A 51 -23.77 6.63 -0.66
N ASP A 52 -23.02 6.72 -1.78
CA ASP A 52 -23.55 6.69 -3.15
C ASP A 52 -22.41 6.20 -4.08
N PRO A 53 -22.70 5.51 -5.21
CA PRO A 53 -21.70 5.00 -6.14
C PRO A 53 -20.77 6.06 -6.75
N PHE A 54 -21.20 7.32 -6.76
CA PHE A 54 -20.43 8.45 -7.31
C PHE A 54 -19.64 9.21 -6.24
N ALA A 55 -19.91 8.98 -4.96
CA ALA A 55 -19.20 9.58 -3.83
C ALA A 55 -17.73 9.08 -3.73
N ALA A 56 -16.97 9.62 -2.77
CA ALA A 56 -15.64 9.10 -2.46
C ALA A 56 -15.71 7.61 -2.08
N PRO A 57 -14.77 6.77 -2.56
CA PRO A 57 -14.78 5.33 -2.29
C PRO A 57 -14.73 4.99 -0.80
N SER A 58 -15.19 3.80 -0.44
CA SER A 58 -15.18 3.29 0.92
C SER A 58 -13.75 3.10 1.42
N ALA A 59 -13.48 3.45 2.69
CA ALA A 59 -12.17 3.28 3.31
C ALA A 59 -12.07 1.92 4.00
N LEU A 60 -11.05 1.16 3.62
CA LEU A 60 -10.75 -0.18 4.13
C LEU A 60 -9.33 -0.22 4.70
N ARG A 61 -9.13 -1.11 5.65
CA ARG A 61 -7.81 -1.42 6.19
C ARG A 61 -7.64 -2.94 6.32
N ILE A 62 -6.47 -3.41 5.93
CA ILE A 62 -6.02 -4.78 6.18
C ILE A 62 -5.01 -4.77 7.31
N PHE A 63 -5.05 -5.79 8.15
CA PHE A 63 -4.03 -6.11 9.13
C PHE A 63 -3.51 -7.51 8.90
N VAL A 64 -2.19 -7.65 8.73
CA VAL A 64 -1.49 -8.94 8.60
C VAL A 64 -0.55 -9.08 9.79
N PRO A 65 -0.75 -10.06 10.68
CA PRO A 65 0.15 -10.29 11.80
C PRO A 65 1.53 -10.74 11.32
N HIS A 66 2.60 -10.41 12.05
CA HIS A 66 3.98 -10.79 11.70
C HIS A 66 4.15 -12.30 11.52
N SER A 67 3.42 -13.10 12.31
CA SER A 67 3.40 -14.57 12.20
C SER A 67 2.95 -15.08 10.82
N LYS A 68 2.16 -14.28 10.08
CA LYS A 68 1.69 -14.56 8.73
C LYS A 68 2.52 -13.86 7.66
N ALA A 69 2.89 -12.61 7.89
CA ALA A 69 3.69 -11.81 6.96
C ALA A 69 5.11 -12.36 6.79
N LYS A 70 5.73 -12.86 7.87
CA LYS A 70 7.04 -13.55 7.92
C LYS A 70 8.23 -12.71 7.40
N PHE A 71 8.15 -11.39 7.42
CA PHE A 71 9.32 -10.57 7.14
C PHE A 71 10.36 -10.73 8.25
N PRO A 72 11.67 -10.85 7.90
CA PRO A 72 12.74 -10.83 8.88
C PRO A 72 12.69 -9.59 9.76
N GLU A 73 12.88 -9.72 11.06
CA GLU A 73 12.82 -8.62 12.02
C GLU A 73 13.82 -7.51 11.68
N ARG A 74 14.99 -7.87 11.14
CA ARG A 74 16.00 -6.92 10.65
C ARG A 74 15.47 -5.90 9.63
N TYR A 75 14.35 -6.16 8.94
CA TYR A 75 13.76 -5.26 7.96
C TYR A 75 12.91 -4.15 8.58
N TYR A 76 12.60 -4.24 9.88
CA TYR A 76 11.79 -3.25 10.58
C TYR A 76 12.22 -3.00 12.05
N TRP A 77 13.43 -3.41 12.42
CA TRP A 77 13.94 -3.25 13.78
C TRP A 77 14.23 -1.78 14.14
N ASP A 78 14.70 -0.99 13.18
CA ASP A 78 14.95 0.43 13.33
C ASP A 78 14.01 1.26 12.45
N LYS A 79 13.98 2.58 12.70
CA LYS A 79 13.09 3.48 11.96
C LYS A 79 13.40 3.55 10.47
N CYS A 80 14.69 3.51 10.08
CA CYS A 80 15.11 3.65 8.70
C CYS A 80 14.63 2.44 7.86
N SER A 81 15.00 1.24 8.30
CA SER A 81 14.61 -0.02 7.67
C SER A 81 13.10 -0.20 7.63
N LYS A 82 12.41 0.16 8.74
CA LYS A 82 10.95 0.11 8.82
C LYS A 82 10.27 0.99 7.78
N VAL A 83 10.71 2.24 7.62
CA VAL A 83 10.14 3.16 6.61
C VAL A 83 10.41 2.65 5.20
N ALA A 84 11.59 2.09 4.94
CA ALA A 84 11.93 1.48 3.65
C ALA A 84 11.00 0.31 3.32
N LEU A 85 10.78 -0.59 4.28
CA LEU A 85 9.88 -1.72 4.12
C LEU A 85 8.42 -1.25 3.91
N GLN A 86 7.94 -0.29 4.71
CA GLN A 86 6.59 0.27 4.56
C GLN A 86 6.35 0.83 3.16
N ASP A 87 7.30 1.62 2.64
CA ASP A 87 7.20 2.20 1.30
C ASP A 87 7.24 1.11 0.21
N ALA A 88 8.12 0.12 0.32
CA ALA A 88 8.21 -1.00 -0.61
C ALA A 88 6.91 -1.83 -0.65
N LEU A 89 6.32 -2.13 0.52
CA LEU A 89 5.07 -2.87 0.62
C LEU A 89 3.89 -2.11 0.03
N LEU A 90 3.83 -0.79 0.29
CA LEU A 90 2.78 0.07 -0.23
C LEU A 90 2.83 0.15 -1.76
N ARG A 91 4.02 0.33 -2.35
CA ARG A 91 4.22 0.33 -3.82
C ARG A 91 3.77 -0.98 -4.43
N ARG A 92 4.18 -2.08 -3.85
CA ARG A 92 3.80 -3.41 -4.34
C ARG A 92 2.30 -3.66 -4.24
N PHE A 93 1.69 -3.29 -3.12
CA PHE A 93 0.24 -3.40 -2.95
C PHE A 93 -0.50 -2.53 -3.98
N ALA A 94 -0.04 -1.30 -4.23
CA ALA A 94 -0.59 -0.42 -5.24
C ALA A 94 -0.47 -1.01 -6.65
N GLU A 95 0.69 -1.53 -7.03
CA GLU A 95 0.92 -2.16 -8.34
C GLU A 95 0.01 -3.38 -8.56
N ILE A 96 -0.11 -4.25 -7.56
CA ILE A 96 -0.92 -5.46 -7.67
C ILE A 96 -2.40 -5.13 -7.68
N SER A 97 -2.85 -4.22 -6.81
CA SER A 97 -4.25 -3.81 -6.74
C SER A 97 -4.71 -3.09 -8.01
N ALA A 98 -3.82 -2.35 -8.68
CA ALA A 98 -4.11 -1.70 -9.95
C ALA A 98 -4.52 -2.71 -11.04
N LYS A 99 -3.99 -3.93 -11.01
CA LYS A 99 -4.36 -5.01 -11.96
C LYS A 99 -5.82 -5.47 -11.82
N PHE A 100 -6.41 -5.25 -10.64
CA PHE A 100 -7.80 -5.59 -10.34
C PHE A 100 -8.73 -4.37 -10.35
N CYS A 101 -8.20 -3.16 -10.45
CA CYS A 101 -8.98 -1.93 -10.50
C CYS A 101 -9.92 -1.97 -11.70
N TYR A 102 -11.21 -1.69 -11.48
CA TYR A 102 -12.28 -1.75 -12.46
C TYR A 102 -12.57 -3.14 -13.08
N GLN A 103 -12.02 -4.22 -12.55
CA GLN A 103 -12.41 -5.58 -12.96
C GLN A 103 -13.84 -5.90 -12.51
N ALA A 104 -14.22 -5.49 -11.31
CA ALA A 104 -15.60 -5.52 -10.85
C ALA A 104 -16.39 -4.39 -11.53
N LYS A 105 -17.55 -4.73 -12.12
CA LYS A 105 -18.33 -3.83 -12.96
C LYS A 105 -19.43 -3.14 -12.16
N GLY A 106 -19.81 -1.94 -12.61
CA GLY A 106 -20.91 -1.19 -12.01
C GLY A 106 -20.89 0.29 -12.38
N SER A 107 -21.80 1.06 -11.79
CA SER A 107 -21.98 2.47 -12.02
C SER A 107 -21.00 3.32 -11.17
N GLY A 108 -20.67 4.52 -11.64
CA GLY A 108 -19.85 5.48 -10.92
C GLY A 108 -18.44 4.96 -10.65
N LYS A 109 -18.03 4.97 -9.38
CA LYS A 109 -16.71 4.50 -8.95
C LYS A 109 -16.66 3.00 -8.60
N SER A 110 -17.66 2.22 -9.04
CA SER A 110 -17.69 0.78 -8.82
C SER A 110 -16.41 0.10 -9.28
N GLY A 111 -15.87 -0.78 -8.46
CA GLY A 111 -14.67 -1.54 -8.81
C GLY A 111 -13.35 -0.78 -8.72
N VAL A 112 -13.36 0.49 -8.31
CA VAL A 112 -12.12 1.23 -7.99
C VAL A 112 -11.44 0.54 -6.82
N ILE A 113 -10.12 0.31 -6.95
CA ILE A 113 -9.24 -0.01 -5.83
C ILE A 113 -8.12 1.02 -5.87
N GLN A 114 -8.10 1.91 -4.88
CA GLN A 114 -7.20 3.05 -4.85
C GLN A 114 -6.33 3.01 -3.60
N VAL A 115 -5.05 3.20 -3.80
CA VAL A 115 -4.04 3.26 -2.73
C VAL A 115 -3.33 4.61 -2.82
N SER A 116 -2.72 5.06 -1.73
CA SER A 116 -1.91 6.27 -1.73
C SER A 116 -0.79 6.15 -2.77
N HIS A 117 -0.67 7.14 -3.63
CA HIS A 117 0.39 7.21 -4.64
C HIS A 117 1.74 7.51 -3.97
N CYS A 118 2.75 6.72 -4.31
CA CYS A 118 4.14 6.95 -3.90
C CYS A 118 4.89 7.67 -5.01
N GLY A 119 5.50 8.82 -4.70
CA GLY A 119 6.45 9.50 -5.59
C GLY A 119 7.82 8.81 -5.63
N GLN A 120 8.86 9.52 -6.04
CA GLN A 120 10.23 8.96 -6.11
C GLN A 120 10.83 8.71 -4.73
N GLU A 121 10.42 9.48 -3.73
CA GLU A 121 11.01 9.45 -2.39
C GLU A 121 10.47 8.31 -1.55
N VAL A 122 11.34 7.66 -0.80
CA VAL A 122 10.99 6.71 0.26
C VAL A 122 10.62 7.49 1.51
N LEU A 123 9.32 7.58 1.81
CA LEU A 123 8.78 8.37 2.91
C LEU A 123 7.93 7.50 3.85
N GLU A 124 7.90 7.91 5.12
CA GLU A 124 6.94 7.37 6.09
C GLU A 124 5.52 7.81 5.71
N ARG A 125 4.61 6.84 5.53
CA ARG A 125 3.24 7.09 5.07
C ARG A 125 2.25 6.35 5.96
N THR A 126 1.15 7.01 6.29
CA THR A 126 0.06 6.41 7.08
C THR A 126 -0.70 5.31 6.33
N ALA A 127 -0.57 5.24 5.01
CA ALA A 127 -1.21 4.21 4.19
C ALA A 127 -0.62 2.81 4.41
N CYS A 128 0.66 2.70 4.81
CA CYS A 128 1.27 1.46 5.26
C CYS A 128 1.99 1.69 6.59
N GLU A 129 1.63 0.93 7.60
CA GLU A 129 2.19 1.07 8.94
C GLU A 129 2.60 -0.30 9.48
N ILE A 130 3.83 -0.41 9.97
CA ILE A 130 4.33 -1.61 10.64
C ILE A 130 4.36 -1.32 12.14
N THR A 131 3.55 -2.07 12.88
CA THR A 131 3.49 -2.04 14.34
C THR A 131 4.23 -3.23 14.95
N LYS A 132 4.23 -3.38 16.27
CA LYS A 132 4.80 -4.55 16.94
C LYS A 132 4.03 -5.85 16.64
N GLU A 133 2.73 -5.73 16.34
CA GLU A 133 1.83 -6.85 16.10
C GLU A 133 1.82 -7.30 14.63
N GLY A 134 2.03 -6.38 13.69
CA GLY A 134 1.93 -6.69 12.27
C GLY A 134 1.90 -5.48 11.36
N ILE A 135 1.45 -5.71 10.15
CA ILE A 135 1.43 -4.75 9.04
C ILE A 135 0.00 -4.29 8.78
N HIS A 136 -0.21 -2.98 8.75
CA HIS A 136 -1.46 -2.35 8.36
C HIS A 136 -1.33 -1.72 6.97
N ILE A 137 -2.32 -1.96 6.10
CA ILE A 137 -2.46 -1.25 4.81
C ILE A 137 -3.84 -0.61 4.75
N ARG A 138 -3.90 0.70 4.46
CA ARG A 138 -5.13 1.48 4.25
C ARG A 138 -5.30 1.79 2.78
N PHE A 139 -6.50 1.56 2.27
CA PHE A 139 -6.84 1.73 0.86
C PHE A 139 -8.33 2.03 0.69
N PHE A 140 -8.73 2.36 -0.53
CA PHE A 140 -10.11 2.70 -0.84
C PHE A 140 -10.68 1.74 -1.87
N VAL A 141 -11.96 1.40 -1.71
CA VAL A 141 -12.70 0.52 -2.63
C VAL A 141 -14.03 1.16 -3.00
N GLY A 142 -14.28 1.29 -4.30
CA GLY A 142 -15.58 1.69 -4.82
C GLY A 142 -16.54 0.49 -4.80
N PHE A 143 -17.53 0.53 -3.91
CA PHE A 143 -18.48 -0.57 -3.77
C PHE A 143 -19.42 -0.63 -4.98
N PRO A 144 -19.52 -1.81 -5.63
CA PRO A 144 -20.25 -1.96 -6.90
C PRO A 144 -21.75 -1.77 -6.79
N ALA A 145 -22.32 -1.09 -7.79
CA ALA A 145 -23.76 -0.91 -7.92
C ALA A 145 -24.19 -0.90 -9.40
N ASN A 146 -25.43 -1.27 -9.66
CA ASN A 146 -26.13 -1.02 -10.92
C ASN A 146 -27.09 0.16 -10.72
N GLY A 147 -26.74 1.34 -11.27
CA GLY A 147 -27.36 2.58 -10.85
C GLY A 147 -27.09 2.84 -9.36
N ARG A 148 -28.14 2.84 -8.53
CA ARG A 148 -28.07 2.95 -7.06
C ARG A 148 -28.49 1.66 -6.34
N THR A 149 -28.51 0.56 -7.07
CA THR A 149 -28.86 -0.77 -6.54
C THR A 149 -27.60 -1.57 -6.31
N ILE A 150 -27.47 -2.18 -5.14
CA ILE A 150 -26.32 -2.99 -4.74
C ILE A 150 -26.09 -4.14 -5.71
N ASN A 151 -24.82 -4.30 -6.15
CA ASN A 151 -24.33 -5.48 -6.83
C ASN A 151 -23.32 -6.20 -5.91
N SER A 152 -23.87 -7.02 -4.99
CA SER A 152 -23.06 -7.69 -3.98
C SER A 152 -22.11 -8.73 -4.56
N GLY A 153 -22.47 -9.39 -5.67
CA GLY A 153 -21.60 -10.37 -6.32
C GLY A 153 -20.32 -9.78 -6.87
N GLU A 154 -20.34 -8.53 -7.34
CA GLU A 154 -19.12 -7.83 -7.76
C GLU A 154 -18.28 -7.39 -6.55
N LEU A 155 -18.90 -6.98 -5.43
CA LEU A 155 -18.16 -6.68 -4.20
C LEU A 155 -17.55 -7.95 -3.60
N GLU A 156 -18.26 -9.07 -3.65
CA GLU A 156 -17.74 -10.36 -3.22
C GLU A 156 -16.50 -10.77 -4.00
N LYS A 157 -16.46 -10.58 -5.32
CA LYS A 157 -15.22 -10.78 -6.11
C LYS A 157 -14.07 -9.93 -5.62
N ILE A 158 -14.32 -8.65 -5.29
CA ILE A 158 -13.27 -7.77 -4.76
C ILE A 158 -12.75 -8.32 -3.44
N LEU A 159 -13.64 -8.59 -2.47
CA LEU A 159 -13.23 -8.90 -1.09
C LEU A 159 -12.72 -10.34 -0.93
N PHE A 160 -13.23 -11.31 -1.70
CA PHE A 160 -12.90 -12.73 -1.54
C PHE A 160 -12.01 -13.31 -2.64
N VAL A 161 -11.85 -12.62 -3.78
CA VAL A 161 -10.98 -13.11 -4.86
C VAL A 161 -9.80 -12.17 -5.10
N TYR A 162 -10.04 -10.88 -5.29
CA TYR A 162 -8.98 -9.94 -5.66
C TYR A 162 -8.13 -9.54 -4.45
N LEU A 163 -8.77 -9.18 -3.35
CA LEU A 163 -8.09 -8.72 -2.14
C LEU A 163 -7.17 -9.79 -1.51
N PRO A 164 -7.59 -11.08 -1.36
CA PRO A 164 -6.68 -12.12 -0.92
C PRO A 164 -5.45 -12.29 -1.82
N LYS A 165 -5.60 -12.13 -3.13
CA LYS A 165 -4.46 -12.15 -4.07
C LYS A 165 -3.54 -10.96 -3.85
N CYS A 166 -4.09 -9.75 -3.67
CA CYS A 166 -3.30 -8.56 -3.34
C CYS A 166 -2.49 -8.78 -2.06
N VAL A 167 -3.13 -9.23 -0.98
CA VAL A 167 -2.47 -9.53 0.31
C VAL A 167 -1.36 -10.55 0.13
N LYS A 168 -1.66 -11.69 -0.50
CA LYS A 168 -0.71 -12.78 -0.70
C LYS A 168 0.49 -12.37 -1.55
N MET A 169 0.29 -11.50 -2.53
CA MET A 169 1.34 -11.09 -3.46
C MET A 169 2.18 -9.92 -2.97
N SER A 170 1.67 -9.10 -2.03
CA SER A 170 2.35 -7.88 -1.58
C SER A 170 2.79 -7.90 -0.12
N LEU A 171 2.04 -8.54 0.79
CA LEU A 171 2.23 -8.40 2.23
C LEU A 171 2.88 -9.62 2.90
N TYR A 172 3.24 -10.66 2.14
CA TYR A 172 3.95 -11.82 2.64
C TYR A 172 5.38 -11.84 2.12
N HIS A 173 6.31 -12.14 3.02
CA HIS A 173 7.70 -12.33 2.65
C HIS A 173 7.85 -13.54 1.72
N ARG A 174 8.62 -13.37 0.64
CA ARG A 174 8.93 -14.40 -0.35
C ARG A 174 10.36 -14.24 -0.83
N LYS A 175 11.05 -15.36 -1.05
CA LYS A 175 12.43 -15.35 -1.59
C LYS A 175 12.56 -14.56 -2.90
N VAL A 176 11.57 -14.65 -3.79
CA VAL A 176 11.59 -13.91 -5.08
C VAL A 176 11.64 -12.40 -4.89
N LEU A 177 11.14 -11.90 -3.77
CA LEU A 177 11.04 -10.46 -3.47
C LEU A 177 12.08 -10.00 -2.45
N GLU A 178 12.88 -10.90 -1.93
CA GLU A 178 13.89 -10.63 -0.90
C GLU A 178 14.91 -9.62 -1.41
N ARG A 179 15.46 -9.87 -2.60
CA ARG A 179 16.47 -8.99 -3.23
C ARG A 179 15.96 -7.56 -3.42
N GLU A 180 14.74 -7.38 -3.95
CA GLU A 180 14.16 -6.06 -4.17
C GLU A 180 13.92 -5.33 -2.84
N THR A 181 13.43 -6.05 -1.84
CA THR A 181 13.19 -5.49 -0.50
C THR A 181 14.50 -5.08 0.16
N GLU A 182 15.53 -5.92 0.09
CA GLU A 182 16.87 -5.61 0.61
C GLU A 182 17.48 -4.41 -0.10
N GLN A 183 17.37 -4.32 -1.42
CA GLN A 183 17.86 -3.16 -2.18
C GLN A 183 17.24 -1.84 -1.71
N VAL A 184 15.94 -1.81 -1.44
CA VAL A 184 15.26 -0.59 -0.95
C VAL A 184 15.72 -0.24 0.47
N ILE A 185 15.92 -1.24 1.34
CA ILE A 185 16.42 -1.03 2.70
C ILE A 185 17.85 -0.50 2.65
N CYS A 186 18.76 -1.15 1.94
CA CYS A 186 20.14 -0.71 1.77
C CYS A 186 20.21 0.71 1.19
N LEU A 187 19.45 0.99 0.13
CA LEU A 187 19.38 2.33 -0.45
C LEU A 187 18.97 3.39 0.59
N LYS A 188 18.05 3.08 1.46
CA LYS A 188 17.59 4.01 2.50
C LYS A 188 18.65 4.21 3.59
N GLU A 189 19.36 3.15 3.95
CA GLU A 189 20.50 3.21 4.88
C GLU A 189 21.65 4.02 4.30
N ASP A 190 22.04 3.78 3.04
CA ASP A 190 23.04 4.56 2.32
C ASP A 190 22.68 6.05 2.30
N GLN A 191 21.43 6.38 1.98
CA GLN A 191 20.94 7.75 2.00
C GLN A 191 21.03 8.39 3.41
N ARG A 192 20.83 7.62 4.46
CA ARG A 192 20.98 8.09 5.84
C ARG A 192 22.46 8.41 6.13
N VAL A 193 23.35 7.48 5.84
CA VAL A 193 24.80 7.65 6.04
C VAL A 193 25.32 8.85 5.24
N ILE A 194 24.93 8.97 3.97
CA ILE A 194 25.29 10.11 3.12
C ILE A 194 24.86 11.43 3.75
N ARG A 195 23.61 11.54 4.24
CA ARG A 195 23.12 12.78 4.88
C ARG A 195 23.88 13.13 6.14
N GLU A 196 24.28 12.15 6.94
CA GLU A 196 25.09 12.36 8.14
C GLU A 196 26.49 12.86 7.77
N GLU A 197 27.12 12.28 6.74
CA GLU A 197 28.42 12.71 6.23
C GLU A 197 28.39 14.11 5.60
N LEU A 198 27.35 14.47 4.86
CA LEU A 198 27.17 15.83 4.33
C LEU A 198 27.25 16.87 5.46
N LYS A 199 26.52 16.60 6.56
CA LYS A 199 26.48 17.49 7.72
C LYS A 199 27.89 17.63 8.37
N LYS A 200 28.62 16.53 8.54
CA LYS A 200 29.96 16.53 9.12
C LYS A 200 30.97 17.30 8.26
N ARG A 201 30.83 17.25 6.96
CA ARG A 201 31.71 17.88 5.97
C ARG A 201 31.28 19.29 5.57
N GLY A 202 30.20 19.83 6.13
CA GLY A 202 29.64 21.14 5.76
C GLY A 202 29.13 21.21 4.32
N LEU A 203 28.74 20.06 3.74
CA LEU A 203 28.20 19.97 2.39
C LEU A 203 26.66 20.06 2.41
N ILE A 204 26.08 20.64 1.37
CA ILE A 204 24.63 20.90 1.29
C ILE A 204 23.89 19.79 0.53
N ALA A 205 24.53 19.20 -0.49
CA ALA A 205 23.89 18.24 -1.37
C ALA A 205 24.87 17.13 -1.79
N PHE A 206 24.29 16.01 -2.19
CA PHE A 206 24.99 14.89 -2.82
C PHE A 206 24.27 14.53 -4.12
N VAL A 207 25.04 14.30 -5.17
CA VAL A 207 24.55 13.81 -6.46
C VAL A 207 25.33 12.57 -6.84
N ALA A 208 24.63 11.43 -6.93
CA ALA A 208 25.28 10.19 -7.33
C ALA A 208 25.73 10.22 -8.80
N ASN A 209 26.86 9.61 -9.08
CA ASN A 209 27.33 9.46 -10.46
C ASN A 209 26.30 8.66 -11.29
N GLY A 210 26.05 9.10 -12.50
CA GLY A 210 25.05 8.48 -13.38
C GLY A 210 23.61 8.95 -13.14
N SER A 211 23.36 9.87 -12.18
CA SER A 211 22.01 10.42 -11.94
C SER A 211 21.48 11.17 -13.16
N ILE A 212 20.21 10.94 -13.47
CA ILE A 212 19.44 11.74 -14.44
C ILE A 212 18.71 12.83 -13.68
N LEU A 213 19.22 14.08 -13.78
CA LEU A 213 18.66 15.21 -13.04
C LEU A 213 17.40 15.81 -13.66
N PRO A 214 17.30 15.99 -15.00
CA PRO A 214 16.09 16.54 -15.60
C PRO A 214 14.95 15.52 -15.60
N ARG A 215 13.73 16.03 -15.36
CA ARG A 215 12.50 15.25 -15.46
C ARG A 215 11.99 15.23 -16.90
N GLN A 216 11.21 14.21 -17.24
CA GLN A 216 10.57 14.06 -18.55
C GLN A 216 9.67 15.26 -18.91
N SER A 217 8.94 15.77 -17.92
CA SER A 217 8.08 16.96 -18.03
C SER A 217 7.84 17.57 -16.65
N GLY A 218 7.26 18.77 -16.59
CA GLY A 218 7.00 19.49 -15.34
C GLY A 218 6.05 18.77 -14.38
N ASN A 219 5.17 17.91 -14.90
CA ASN A 219 4.19 17.13 -14.14
C ASN A 219 4.52 15.63 -14.08
N SER A 220 5.72 15.21 -14.50
CA SER A 220 6.17 13.82 -14.47
C SER A 220 7.26 13.61 -13.43
N ASP A 221 7.19 12.51 -12.68
CA ASP A 221 8.23 12.05 -11.76
C ASP A 221 9.30 11.20 -12.47
N LEU A 222 9.11 10.88 -13.75
CA LEU A 222 10.03 10.07 -14.51
C LEU A 222 11.23 10.92 -14.98
N PRO A 223 12.44 10.32 -15.05
CA PRO A 223 13.60 10.97 -15.62
C PRO A 223 13.41 11.26 -17.12
N MET A 224 14.04 12.31 -17.61
CA MET A 224 14.05 12.63 -19.04
C MET A 224 14.73 11.49 -19.81
N LYS A 225 14.08 11.05 -20.89
CA LYS A 225 14.71 10.09 -21.81
C LYS A 225 15.84 10.81 -22.58
N ASP A 226 16.87 10.07 -22.87
CA ASP A 226 18.05 10.55 -23.64
C ASP A 226 18.80 11.73 -22.99
N ALA A 227 18.61 11.97 -21.70
CA ALA A 227 19.37 12.94 -20.95
C ALA A 227 20.81 12.44 -20.68
N VAL A 228 21.76 13.37 -20.68
CA VAL A 228 23.15 13.07 -20.32
C VAL A 228 23.22 12.78 -18.81
N PRO A 229 23.69 11.57 -18.40
CA PRO A 229 23.87 11.27 -16.99
C PRO A 229 24.91 12.18 -16.33
N PHE A 230 24.65 12.57 -15.08
CA PHE A 230 25.61 13.33 -14.30
C PHE A 230 26.91 12.54 -14.12
N GLN A 231 28.05 13.20 -14.39
CA GLN A 231 29.38 12.67 -14.12
C GLN A 231 30.12 13.64 -13.21
N TYR A 232 30.59 13.14 -12.07
CA TYR A 232 31.36 13.97 -11.15
C TYR A 232 32.78 14.20 -11.67
N PRO A 233 33.37 15.39 -11.48
CA PRO A 233 34.80 15.60 -11.66
C PRO A 233 35.57 14.79 -10.61
N LYS A 234 36.67 14.10 -11.01
CA LYS A 234 37.48 13.28 -10.08
C LYS A 234 37.95 14.04 -8.84
N SER A 235 38.18 15.36 -8.95
CA SER A 235 38.53 16.22 -7.84
C SER A 235 37.46 16.40 -6.77
N MET A 236 36.21 16.01 -7.05
CA MET A 236 35.06 16.10 -6.15
C MET A 236 34.60 14.72 -5.66
N GLU A 237 35.34 13.66 -5.96
CA GLU A 237 35.05 12.31 -5.49
C GLU A 237 35.18 12.20 -3.98
N ILE A 238 34.16 11.66 -3.33
CA ILE A 238 34.17 11.40 -1.90
C ILE A 238 33.87 9.94 -1.67
N THR A 239 34.77 9.22 -1.04
CA THR A 239 34.51 7.85 -0.58
C THR A 239 33.90 7.88 0.82
N ILE A 240 32.79 7.20 1.03
CA ILE A 240 32.16 6.98 2.32
C ILE A 240 32.38 5.51 2.68
N GLN A 241 32.97 5.29 3.85
CA GLN A 241 33.22 3.96 4.43
C GLN A 241 32.10 3.59 5.40
#